data_d4717b3ea1abb7cdc4b9d8119ea56f6d
#
_entry.id   d4717b3ea1abb7cdc4b9d8119ea56f6d
#
_cell.length_a   1.000
_cell.length_b   1.000
_cell.length_c   1.000
_cell.angle_alpha   90.00
_cell.angle_beta   90.00
_cell.angle_gamma   90.00
#
_symmetry.space_group_name_H-M   'P 1'
#
loop_
_entity.id
_entity.type
_entity.pdbx_description
1 polymer ?
#
loop_
_entity_poly.entity_id
_entity_poly.type
_entity_poly.pdbx_seq_one_letter_code
_entity_poly.pdbx_strand_id
1 'polypeptide(L)'
;MRYSHRRSVTLTLILLAALATAGVSEQKAADHGIFPADSVKFEAGPPSLASGAKFAVLEGDPGKEGLFTMRLWLPDGFQIKPHWHPAVEHITVVSGTFHLGMGDAFDTAKTKALPAGAFAFMAPKMNHFAWAKGDTVVQLHGVGPWQINYLDPADDPRKKP
;
A
#
# COMPACT_ATOMS: atom_id res chain seq x y z
N MET A 1 -66.60 -52.24 -28.06
CA MET A 1 -65.86 -51.35 -27.08
C MET A 1 -64.42 -51.23 -27.57
N ARG A 2 -64.01 -50.06 -28.04
CA ARG A 2 -62.65 -49.79 -28.50
C ARG A 2 -62.00 -48.79 -27.54
N TYR A 3 -61.00 -49.22 -26.78
CA TYR A 3 -60.20 -48.38 -25.89
C TYR A 3 -59.09 -47.71 -26.70
N SER A 4 -59.13 -46.37 -26.75
CA SER A 4 -58.10 -45.54 -27.34
C SER A 4 -57.07 -45.19 -26.31
N HIS A 5 -55.84 -45.68 -26.44
CA HIS A 5 -54.70 -45.29 -25.59
C HIS A 5 -54.09 -43.98 -26.14
N ARG A 6 -54.32 -42.88 -25.45
CA ARG A 6 -53.59 -41.62 -25.65
C ARG A 6 -52.23 -41.74 -24.96
N ARG A 7 -51.17 -41.76 -25.74
CA ARG A 7 -49.81 -41.65 -25.24
C ARG A 7 -49.49 -40.18 -25.00
N SER A 8 -49.35 -39.77 -23.73
CA SER A 8 -48.79 -38.44 -23.35
C SER A 8 -47.27 -38.48 -23.52
N VAL A 9 -46.78 -37.64 -24.43
CA VAL A 9 -45.34 -37.40 -24.58
C VAL A 9 -44.98 -36.21 -23.65
N THR A 10 -44.29 -36.52 -22.57
CA THR A 10 -43.78 -35.51 -21.67
C THR A 10 -42.47 -34.98 -22.23
N LEU A 11 -42.48 -33.72 -22.69
CA LEU A 11 -41.28 -33.05 -23.20
C LEU A 11 -40.48 -32.50 -22.01
N THR A 12 -39.40 -33.15 -21.65
CA THR A 12 -38.50 -32.70 -20.60
C THR A 12 -37.55 -31.64 -21.17
N LEU A 13 -37.78 -30.40 -20.82
CA LEU A 13 -36.90 -29.28 -21.16
C LEU A 13 -35.65 -29.34 -20.26
N ILE A 14 -34.51 -29.73 -20.81
CA ILE A 14 -33.21 -29.66 -20.12
C ILE A 14 -32.68 -28.24 -20.29
N LEU A 15 -32.74 -27.45 -19.22
CA LEU A 15 -32.16 -26.14 -19.16
C LEU A 15 -30.65 -26.27 -18.89
N LEU A 16 -29.84 -26.12 -19.94
CA LEU A 16 -28.37 -26.05 -19.80
C LEU A 16 -27.99 -24.68 -19.23
N ALA A 17 -27.72 -24.59 -17.95
CA ALA A 17 -27.12 -23.42 -17.36
C ALA A 17 -25.62 -23.38 -17.72
N ALA A 18 -25.25 -22.51 -18.64
CA ALA A 18 -23.85 -22.19 -18.92
C ALA A 18 -23.27 -21.39 -17.75
N LEU A 19 -22.50 -22.03 -16.87
CA LEU A 19 -21.65 -21.32 -15.92
C LEU A 19 -20.54 -20.62 -16.71
N ALA A 20 -20.65 -19.32 -16.86
CA ALA A 20 -19.54 -18.48 -17.29
C ALA A 20 -18.54 -18.40 -16.11
N THR A 21 -17.49 -19.22 -16.16
CA THR A 21 -16.33 -19.03 -15.29
C THR A 21 -15.63 -17.77 -15.74
N ALA A 22 -15.84 -16.67 -14.99
CA ALA A 22 -15.00 -15.49 -15.11
C ALA A 22 -13.57 -15.92 -14.75
N GLY A 23 -12.73 -16.08 -15.77
CA GLY A 23 -11.32 -16.36 -15.59
C GLY A 23 -10.70 -15.18 -14.82
N VAL A 24 -10.44 -15.37 -13.54
CA VAL A 24 -9.54 -14.47 -12.79
C VAL A 24 -8.18 -14.65 -13.45
N SER A 25 -7.76 -13.66 -14.21
CA SER A 25 -6.40 -13.59 -14.73
C SER A 25 -5.46 -13.51 -13.52
N GLU A 26 -4.91 -14.64 -13.12
CA GLU A 26 -3.85 -14.70 -12.14
C GLU A 26 -2.63 -14.00 -12.76
N GLN A 27 -2.40 -12.76 -12.33
CA GLN A 27 -1.25 -11.99 -12.76
C GLN A 27 -0.02 -12.71 -12.20
N LYS A 28 0.70 -13.44 -13.06
CA LYS A 28 1.90 -14.17 -12.69
C LYS A 28 2.86 -13.18 -12.04
N ALA A 29 3.16 -13.39 -10.76
CA ALA A 29 4.17 -12.61 -10.06
C ALA A 29 5.49 -12.71 -10.83
N ALA A 30 6.24 -11.61 -10.93
CA ALA A 30 7.55 -11.62 -11.57
C ALA A 30 8.47 -12.58 -10.79
N ASP A 31 9.19 -13.44 -11.52
CA ASP A 31 10.07 -14.43 -10.88
C ASP A 31 11.24 -13.77 -10.12
N HIS A 32 11.64 -12.57 -10.51
CA HIS A 32 12.66 -11.75 -9.86
C HIS A 32 12.58 -10.29 -10.32
N GLY A 33 13.17 -9.38 -9.52
CA GLY A 33 13.35 -7.97 -9.87
C GLY A 33 14.75 -7.51 -9.51
N ILE A 34 15.39 -6.74 -10.40
CA ILE A 34 16.70 -6.11 -10.17
C ILE A 34 16.54 -4.62 -10.41
N PHE A 35 16.80 -3.81 -9.37
CA PHE A 35 16.59 -2.37 -9.39
C PHE A 35 17.89 -1.63 -9.02
N PRO A 36 18.80 -1.40 -9.98
CA PRO A 36 19.92 -0.48 -9.79
C PRO A 36 19.42 0.88 -9.29
N ALA A 37 20.19 1.55 -8.44
CA ALA A 37 19.74 2.77 -7.77
C ALA A 37 19.28 3.87 -8.74
N ASP A 38 19.94 3.99 -9.87
CA ASP A 38 19.67 4.95 -10.93
C ASP A 38 18.49 4.55 -11.86
N SER A 39 18.04 3.31 -11.79
CA SER A 39 16.90 2.81 -12.58
C SER A 39 15.54 3.07 -11.93
N VAL A 40 15.52 3.41 -10.64
CA VAL A 40 14.27 3.62 -9.89
C VAL A 40 13.63 4.94 -10.32
N LYS A 41 12.47 4.84 -10.95
CA LYS A 41 11.68 6.01 -11.41
C LYS A 41 10.61 6.32 -10.39
N PHE A 42 10.65 7.52 -9.84
CA PHE A 42 9.65 8.02 -8.90
C PHE A 42 8.50 8.71 -9.62
N GLU A 43 7.30 8.41 -9.21
CA GLU A 43 6.04 9.04 -9.62
C GLU A 43 5.50 9.95 -8.51
N ALA A 44 4.44 10.72 -8.79
CA ALA A 44 3.77 11.51 -7.76
C ALA A 44 3.33 10.65 -6.60
N GLY A 45 3.55 11.11 -5.37
CA GLY A 45 3.20 10.38 -4.15
C GLY A 45 1.71 10.02 -4.08
N PRO A 46 1.36 9.00 -3.25
CA PRO A 46 -0.03 8.60 -3.10
C PRO A 46 -0.84 9.72 -2.44
N PRO A 47 -2.15 9.81 -2.69
CA PRO A 47 -3.02 10.87 -2.13
C PRO A 47 -3.01 10.94 -0.59
N SER A 48 -2.56 9.88 0.07
CA SER A 48 -2.40 9.83 1.53
C SER A 48 -1.20 10.58 2.06
N LEU A 49 -0.29 11.04 1.21
CA LEU A 49 0.83 11.91 1.57
C LEU A 49 0.60 13.32 1.04
N ALA A 50 1.13 14.30 1.75
CA ALA A 50 1.09 15.69 1.30
C ALA A 50 1.80 15.83 -0.07
N SER A 51 1.43 16.88 -0.81
CA SER A 51 2.07 17.21 -2.08
C SER A 51 3.58 17.39 -1.92
N GLY A 52 4.34 16.93 -2.91
CA GLY A 52 5.80 17.00 -2.95
C GLY A 52 6.49 15.65 -2.70
N ALA A 53 5.87 14.72 -1.98
CA ALA A 53 6.38 13.35 -1.91
C ALA A 53 6.29 12.66 -3.27
N LYS A 54 7.23 11.73 -3.51
CA LYS A 54 7.19 10.84 -4.67
C LYS A 54 7.37 9.40 -4.21
N PHE A 55 6.88 8.43 -5.00
CA PHE A 55 7.03 7.02 -4.66
C PHE A 55 7.41 6.17 -5.88
N ALA A 56 7.95 5.00 -5.61
CA ALA A 56 8.24 3.97 -6.60
C ALA A 56 7.95 2.60 -5.99
N VAL A 57 7.07 1.82 -6.58
CA VAL A 57 6.85 0.42 -6.18
C VAL A 57 7.93 -0.43 -6.84
N LEU A 58 8.65 -1.21 -6.05
CA LEU A 58 9.70 -2.13 -6.51
C LEU A 58 9.18 -3.56 -6.61
N GLU A 59 8.25 -3.95 -5.71
CA GLU A 59 7.69 -5.29 -5.64
C GLU A 59 6.27 -5.22 -5.10
N GLY A 60 5.39 -6.08 -5.61
CA GLY A 60 4.02 -6.24 -5.13
C GLY A 60 3.12 -5.04 -5.41
N ASP A 61 2.07 -4.94 -4.62
CA ASP A 61 1.12 -3.83 -4.63
C ASP A 61 0.80 -3.43 -3.18
N PRO A 62 1.25 -2.25 -2.71
CA PRO A 62 0.98 -1.83 -1.34
C PRO A 62 -0.50 -1.68 -1.01
N GLY A 63 -1.39 -1.57 -2.01
CA GLY A 63 -2.83 -1.50 -1.82
C GLY A 63 -3.55 -2.85 -1.70
N LYS A 64 -2.85 -3.96 -1.91
CA LYS A 64 -3.41 -5.33 -1.90
C LYS A 64 -2.78 -6.20 -0.83
N GLU A 65 -3.39 -7.34 -0.56
CA GLU A 65 -2.79 -8.39 0.27
C GLU A 65 -1.52 -8.94 -0.39
N GLY A 66 -0.52 -9.24 0.43
CA GLY A 66 0.76 -9.79 0.00
C GLY A 66 1.95 -8.89 0.34
N LEU A 67 3.14 -9.38 0.05
CA LEU A 67 4.37 -8.64 0.25
C LEU A 67 4.43 -7.46 -0.70
N PHE A 68 4.95 -6.34 -0.20
CA PHE A 68 5.31 -5.20 -1.03
C PHE A 68 6.64 -4.60 -0.59
N THR A 69 7.31 -3.97 -1.54
CA THR A 69 8.47 -3.12 -1.32
C THR A 69 8.31 -1.86 -2.16
N MET A 70 8.41 -0.69 -1.52
CA MET A 70 8.34 0.60 -2.21
C MET A 70 9.38 1.57 -1.65
N ARG A 71 9.73 2.59 -2.42
CA ARG A 71 10.53 3.73 -1.94
C ARG A 71 9.69 5.00 -1.95
N LEU A 72 9.92 5.84 -0.94
CA LEU A 72 9.43 7.21 -0.89
C LEU A 72 10.61 8.15 -1.03
N TRP A 73 10.50 9.13 -1.90
CA TRP A 73 11.36 10.29 -1.95
C TRP A 73 10.62 11.45 -1.29
N LEU A 74 11.23 12.05 -0.30
CA LEU A 74 10.67 13.12 0.53
C LEU A 74 11.59 14.35 0.38
N PRO A 75 11.09 15.51 -0.06
CA PRO A 75 11.89 16.71 -0.14
C PRO A 75 12.30 17.21 1.25
N ASP A 76 13.30 18.08 1.30
CA ASP A 76 13.73 18.72 2.55
C ASP A 76 12.56 19.37 3.30
N GLY A 77 12.49 19.14 4.61
CA GLY A 77 11.43 19.64 5.47
C GLY A 77 10.08 18.94 5.33
N PHE A 78 9.95 17.92 4.50
CA PHE A 78 8.69 17.19 4.36
C PHE A 78 8.27 16.57 5.68
N GLN A 79 6.99 16.71 6.04
CA GLN A 79 6.44 16.25 7.31
C GLN A 79 5.33 15.21 7.06
N ILE A 80 5.39 14.12 7.81
CA ILE A 80 4.30 13.13 7.92
C ILE A 80 3.76 13.27 9.34
N LYS A 81 2.55 13.79 9.43
CA LYS A 81 1.88 14.10 10.70
C LYS A 81 1.54 12.83 11.48
N PRO A 82 1.19 12.91 12.78
CA PRO A 82 0.90 11.75 13.60
C PRO A 82 -0.14 10.81 12.96
N HIS A 83 0.25 9.56 12.80
CA HIS A 83 -0.52 8.54 12.11
C HIS A 83 -0.14 7.15 12.59
N TRP A 84 -0.86 6.15 12.13
CA TRP A 84 -0.59 4.73 12.36
C TRP A 84 -0.91 3.90 11.11
N HIS A 85 -0.39 2.66 11.08
CA HIS A 85 -0.65 1.68 10.02
C HIS A 85 -1.35 0.43 10.55
N PRO A 86 -2.22 -0.24 9.77
CA PRO A 86 -2.90 -1.46 10.19
C PRO A 86 -1.97 -2.67 10.30
N ALA A 87 -0.84 -2.65 9.59
CA ALA A 87 0.17 -3.71 9.58
C ALA A 87 1.51 -3.18 10.12
N VAL A 88 2.47 -4.08 10.31
CA VAL A 88 3.86 -3.70 10.65
C VAL A 88 4.44 -2.91 9.49
N GLU A 89 5.03 -1.75 9.80
CA GLU A 89 5.82 -0.98 8.85
C GLU A 89 7.31 -1.19 9.12
N HIS A 90 8.06 -1.49 8.08
CA HIS A 90 9.53 -1.53 8.12
C HIS A 90 10.08 -0.42 7.25
N ILE A 91 11.01 0.36 7.80
CA ILE A 91 11.64 1.49 7.13
C ILE A 91 13.16 1.29 7.11
N THR A 92 13.75 1.40 5.93
CA THR A 92 15.19 1.52 5.76
C THR A 92 15.50 2.86 5.11
N VAL A 93 16.39 3.65 5.71
CA VAL A 93 16.82 4.93 5.11
C VAL A 93 17.86 4.62 4.03
N VAL A 94 17.54 4.96 2.78
CA VAL A 94 18.43 4.73 1.63
C VAL A 94 19.38 5.91 1.43
N SER A 95 18.87 7.15 1.57
CA SER A 95 19.67 8.38 1.48
C SER A 95 19.05 9.50 2.31
N GLY A 96 19.81 10.54 2.64
CA GLY A 96 19.35 11.66 3.46
C GLY A 96 19.27 11.31 4.94
N THR A 97 18.41 12.04 5.67
CA THR A 97 18.17 11.79 7.09
C THR A 97 16.68 11.83 7.39
N PHE A 98 16.15 10.70 7.82
CA PHE A 98 14.76 10.53 8.23
C PHE A 98 14.65 10.69 9.73
N HIS A 99 13.86 11.64 10.19
CA HIS A 99 13.59 11.88 11.59
C HIS A 99 12.28 11.19 11.98
N LEU A 100 12.34 10.26 12.93
CA LEU A 100 11.20 9.48 13.39
C LEU A 100 10.88 9.81 14.85
N GLY A 101 9.64 10.16 15.13
CA GLY A 101 9.11 10.42 16.45
C GLY A 101 7.93 9.52 16.77
N MET A 102 7.75 9.19 18.05
CA MET A 102 6.66 8.34 18.53
C MET A 102 5.64 9.16 19.30
N GLY A 103 4.35 8.78 19.18
CA GLY A 103 3.24 9.39 19.93
C GLY A 103 2.29 10.20 19.05
N ASP A 104 1.40 10.95 19.71
CA ASP A 104 0.19 11.52 19.12
C ASP A 104 0.37 12.99 18.69
N ALA A 105 1.46 13.64 19.09
CA ALA A 105 1.73 15.04 18.81
C ALA A 105 3.02 15.21 18.00
N PHE A 106 2.94 15.96 16.91
CA PHE A 106 4.09 16.26 16.07
C PHE A 106 5.04 17.23 16.82
N ASP A 107 6.24 16.75 17.13
CA ASP A 107 7.27 17.53 17.82
C ASP A 107 8.67 17.14 17.28
N THR A 108 9.27 18.00 16.48
CA THR A 108 10.58 17.75 15.88
C THR A 108 11.69 17.53 16.92
N ALA A 109 11.56 18.11 18.12
CA ALA A 109 12.53 17.93 19.21
C ALA A 109 12.49 16.52 19.82
N LYS A 110 11.38 15.80 19.63
CA LYS A 110 11.19 14.42 20.12
C LYS A 110 11.45 13.36 19.05
N THR A 111 12.14 13.72 17.99
CA THR A 111 12.48 12.77 16.93
C THR A 111 13.89 12.23 17.08
N LYS A 112 14.09 10.99 16.64
CA LYS A 112 15.41 10.39 16.47
C LYS A 112 15.82 10.53 15.01
N ALA A 113 17.01 11.08 14.77
CA ALA A 113 17.59 11.15 13.43
C ALA A 113 18.09 9.77 13.00
N LEU A 114 17.66 9.34 11.84
CA LEU A 114 18.01 8.08 11.18
C LEU A 114 18.76 8.41 9.88
N PRO A 115 20.08 8.33 9.83
CA PRO A 115 20.86 8.56 8.61
C PRO A 115 20.72 7.37 7.65
N ALA A 116 21.29 7.49 6.45
CA ALA A 116 21.35 6.41 5.47
C ALA A 116 21.95 5.12 6.10
N GLY A 117 21.33 3.98 5.79
CA GLY A 117 21.62 2.67 6.38
C GLY A 117 20.88 2.38 7.69
N ALA A 118 20.22 3.37 8.32
CA ALA A 118 19.43 3.13 9.51
C ALA A 118 18.14 2.34 9.17
N PHE A 119 17.67 1.60 10.17
CA PHE A 119 16.45 0.81 10.10
C PHE A 119 15.54 1.10 11.30
N ALA A 120 14.24 1.09 11.07
CA ALA A 120 13.20 1.17 12.09
C ALA A 120 12.02 0.28 11.70
N PHE A 121 11.24 -0.12 12.70
CA PHE A 121 9.93 -0.74 12.46
C PHE A 121 8.91 -0.26 13.48
N MET A 122 7.66 -0.19 13.09
CA MET A 122 6.52 0.13 13.93
C MET A 122 5.53 -1.02 13.93
N ALA A 123 5.10 -1.42 15.12
CA ALA A 123 4.03 -2.41 15.27
C ALA A 123 2.70 -1.85 14.73
N PRO A 124 1.72 -2.72 14.39
CA PRO A 124 0.40 -2.26 13.98
C PRO A 124 -0.21 -1.31 15.00
N LYS A 125 -0.86 -0.25 14.50
CA LYS A 125 -1.55 0.78 15.29
C LYS A 125 -0.65 1.60 16.23
N MET A 126 0.66 1.55 16.08
CA MET A 126 1.58 2.38 16.83
C MET A 126 1.61 3.78 16.25
N ASN A 127 1.24 4.79 17.05
CA ASN A 127 1.22 6.19 16.62
C ASN A 127 2.63 6.74 16.51
N HIS A 128 2.94 7.31 15.37
CA HIS A 128 4.23 7.89 15.07
C HIS A 128 4.11 9.05 14.06
N PHE A 129 5.18 9.79 13.91
CA PHE A 129 5.28 10.91 12.97
C PHE A 129 6.72 11.02 12.48
N ALA A 130 6.91 11.68 11.34
CA ALA A 130 8.23 11.79 10.76
C ALA A 130 8.44 13.12 10.03
N TRP A 131 9.72 13.44 9.78
CA TRP A 131 10.09 14.52 8.87
C TRP A 131 11.44 14.22 8.23
N ALA A 132 11.67 14.82 7.07
CA ALA A 132 12.90 14.69 6.29
C ALA A 132 13.82 15.90 6.50
N LYS A 133 15.10 15.66 6.72
CA LYS A 133 16.16 16.69 6.70
C LYS A 133 17.03 16.47 5.48
N GLY A 134 16.99 17.42 4.55
CA GLY A 134 17.48 17.24 3.20
C GLY A 134 16.58 16.27 2.41
N ASP A 135 16.80 16.19 1.11
CA ASP A 135 16.14 15.22 0.26
C ASP A 135 16.43 13.80 0.76
N THR A 136 15.39 13.08 1.13
CA THR A 136 15.50 11.80 1.83
C THR A 136 14.77 10.71 1.07
N VAL A 137 15.42 9.56 0.89
CA VAL A 137 14.79 8.36 0.35
C VAL A 137 14.71 7.31 1.44
N VAL A 138 13.51 6.82 1.68
CA VAL A 138 13.26 5.66 2.54
C VAL A 138 12.69 4.52 1.73
N GLN A 139 13.05 3.29 2.07
CA GLN A 139 12.44 2.09 1.55
C GLN A 139 11.51 1.49 2.61
N LEU A 140 10.27 1.31 2.23
CA LEU A 140 9.24 0.65 3.02
C LEU A 140 9.02 -0.75 2.49
N HIS A 141 8.83 -1.71 3.38
CA HIS A 141 8.37 -3.05 3.01
C HIS A 141 7.47 -3.62 4.11
N GLY A 142 6.62 -4.55 3.71
CA GLY A 142 5.67 -5.16 4.63
C GLY A 142 4.68 -6.05 3.93
N VAL A 143 3.59 -6.32 4.62
CA VAL A 143 2.43 -7.03 4.06
C VAL A 143 1.29 -6.02 3.92
N GLY A 144 0.78 -5.89 2.70
CA GLY A 144 -0.37 -5.02 2.41
C GLY A 144 -1.71 -5.63 2.87
N PRO A 145 -2.80 -4.84 2.83
CA PRO A 145 -2.84 -3.47 2.33
C PRO A 145 -2.21 -2.46 3.28
N TRP A 146 -1.30 -1.64 2.76
CA TRP A 146 -0.66 -0.56 3.53
C TRP A 146 -1.51 0.71 3.47
N GLN A 147 -1.75 1.31 4.63
CA GLN A 147 -2.59 2.49 4.78
C GLN A 147 -1.98 3.45 5.80
N ILE A 148 -2.11 4.75 5.55
CA ILE A 148 -1.85 5.80 6.54
C ILE A 148 -3.19 6.22 7.15
N ASN A 149 -3.30 6.14 8.48
CA ASN A 149 -4.44 6.59 9.26
C ASN A 149 -4.00 7.75 10.15
N TYR A 150 -4.28 8.98 9.73
CA TYR A 150 -3.95 10.17 10.50
C TYR A 150 -4.80 10.27 11.76
N LEU A 151 -4.20 10.73 12.86
CA LEU A 151 -4.90 10.94 14.14
C LEU A 151 -5.83 12.15 14.05
N ASP A 152 -5.33 13.25 13.50
CA ASP A 152 -6.17 14.43 13.20
C ASP A 152 -6.65 14.35 11.76
N PRO A 153 -7.98 14.33 11.52
CA PRO A 153 -8.53 14.40 10.18
C PRO A 153 -8.10 15.63 9.35
N ALA A 154 -7.70 16.72 10.01
CA ALA A 154 -7.20 17.93 9.33
C ALA A 154 -5.78 17.73 8.74
N ASP A 155 -5.04 16.74 9.22
CA ASP A 155 -3.73 16.38 8.69
C ASP A 155 -3.80 15.45 7.47
N ASP A 156 -4.96 14.83 7.22
CA ASP A 156 -5.17 13.92 6.11
C ASP A 156 -5.30 14.69 4.77
N PRO A 157 -4.32 14.57 3.85
CA PRO A 157 -4.37 15.30 2.59
C PRO A 157 -5.57 14.95 1.72
N ARG A 158 -6.13 13.74 1.88
CA ARG A 158 -7.31 13.25 1.13
C ARG A 158 -8.59 13.99 1.51
N LYS A 159 -8.61 14.69 2.64
CA LYS A 159 -9.76 15.45 3.17
C LYS A 159 -9.65 16.95 2.93
N LYS A 160 -8.56 17.39 2.34
CA LYS A 160 -8.38 18.81 1.98
C LYS A 160 -9.07 19.06 0.64
N PRO A 161 -9.83 20.18 0.51
CA PRO A 161 -10.47 20.55 -0.74
C PRO A 161 -9.47 20.89 -1.85
#